data_5f09611a0fc60bf31602832b6a1583f7
#
_entry.id   5f09611a0fc60bf31602832b6a1583f7
#
_cell.length_a   1.000
_cell.length_b   1.000
_cell.length_c   1.000
_cell.angle_alpha   90.00
_cell.angle_beta   90.00
_cell.angle_gamma   90.00
#
_symmetry.space_group_name_H-M   'P 1'
#
loop_
_entity.id
_entity.type
_entity.pdbx_description
1 polymer ?
#
loop_
_entity_poly.entity_id
_entity_poly.type
_entity_poly.pdbx_seq_one_letter_code
_entity_poly.pdbx_strand_id
1 'polypeptide(L)'
;MKKTFIRILSIILCLTLVSGGAAFSSAASLPATNTDAVATPDAPEAVVTDATPFRISVAVNGDTTSSKGIIWYTKANTASVVNIYDENGAKVNVPVDYADVFEFEGNYVHKATVTGLAAGKTYSYEVGNGTEFSAKGSFVTDNGDAKSEFLVIADIQASNLKNFQSAARVVETGFNTMPGAEFMITLGDFTNDSTNEEWDLYDEAMKNINLKTTIAPVAGNHDGLGVWDWFNNMFNLDTSESVQNLNGVNYSFDYGNAHIAVVNTNDLLSISFAQLTWLKNDMNSTDKDWKIVCMHKSPYTLGKDGKWPDALYLKRSLTAVVDMCDVDLVMSGHDHQYLRTQPMKYGMVNEDGATYVLAGTAGTKRYGVRNFLEGYMMNTKHIAALTTQNNGHYWDGETHENENELYKGGIFNTIAIDGGKLSFNSYVVSDRAEDEEGNIIDMNEAPTVTLHDTFTLEKEVGQNEITFTGDNTTSEAEYYLGAIPSFFGLAAYTLGEWLPRVFAMLPALLVDVVFMDGSF
;
A
#
# COMPACT_ATOMS: atom_id res chain seq x y z
N MET A 1 -11.28 31.95 -30.22
CA MET A 1 -11.53 30.89 -29.24
C MET A 1 -10.46 30.83 -28.14
N LYS A 2 -9.15 30.74 -28.41
CA LYS A 2 -8.10 30.70 -27.34
C LYS A 2 -8.11 31.88 -26.35
N LYS A 3 -8.31 33.12 -26.81
CA LYS A 3 -8.32 34.30 -25.91
C LYS A 3 -9.56 34.39 -25.01
N THR A 4 -10.68 33.84 -25.42
CA THR A 4 -11.92 33.80 -24.63
C THR A 4 -11.83 32.73 -23.55
N PHE A 5 -11.20 31.60 -23.87
CA PHE A 5 -10.99 30.48 -22.95
C PHE A 5 -10.05 30.83 -21.78
N ILE A 6 -8.94 31.54 -22.07
CA ILE A 6 -8.01 32.03 -21.05
C ILE A 6 -8.69 33.02 -20.09
N ARG A 7 -9.59 33.87 -20.58
CA ARG A 7 -10.34 34.82 -19.73
C ARG A 7 -11.37 34.10 -18.83
N ILE A 8 -12.01 33.04 -19.29
CA ILE A 8 -12.92 32.22 -18.49
C ILE A 8 -12.15 31.47 -17.40
N LEU A 9 -11.00 30.91 -17.73
CA LEU A 9 -10.15 30.22 -16.76
C LEU A 9 -9.62 31.16 -15.68
N SER A 10 -9.24 32.38 -16.04
CA SER A 10 -8.80 33.42 -15.09
C SER A 10 -9.94 33.87 -14.17
N ILE A 11 -11.18 33.92 -14.66
CA ILE A 11 -12.36 34.28 -13.85
C ILE A 11 -12.71 33.15 -12.87
N ILE A 12 -12.60 31.90 -13.26
CA ILE A 12 -12.86 30.74 -12.38
C ILE A 12 -11.77 30.67 -11.30
N LEU A 13 -10.50 30.90 -11.62
CA LEU A 13 -9.40 30.91 -10.65
C LEU A 13 -9.52 32.10 -9.68
N CYS A 14 -9.99 33.27 -10.13
CA CYS A 14 -10.25 34.40 -9.26
C CYS A 14 -11.47 34.19 -8.34
N LEU A 15 -12.50 33.50 -8.78
CA LEU A 15 -13.68 33.19 -7.96
C LEU A 15 -13.38 32.16 -6.85
N THR A 16 -12.46 31.22 -7.06
CA THR A 16 -12.02 30.29 -6.02
C THR A 16 -11.08 30.92 -5.00
N LEU A 17 -10.34 31.97 -5.37
CA LEU A 17 -9.48 32.72 -4.45
C LEU A 17 -10.25 33.78 -3.59
N VAL A 18 -11.44 34.21 -4.05
CA VAL A 18 -12.25 35.19 -3.31
C VAL A 18 -13.20 34.54 -2.30
N SER A 19 -13.54 33.26 -2.46
CA SER A 19 -14.37 32.52 -1.50
C SER A 19 -13.62 31.96 -0.29
N GLY A 20 -12.27 31.99 -0.29
CA GLY A 20 -11.42 31.54 0.82
C GLY A 20 -10.96 32.61 1.78
N GLY A 21 -11.37 33.88 1.58
CA GLY A 21 -10.81 35.03 2.28
C GLY A 21 -11.70 35.72 3.32
N ALA A 22 -12.63 35.05 3.98
CA ALA A 22 -13.49 35.68 4.98
C ALA A 22 -13.73 34.81 6.22
N ALA A 23 -12.71 34.64 7.02
CA ALA A 23 -12.84 34.39 8.46
C ALA A 23 -11.44 34.38 9.11
N PHE A 24 -11.03 35.53 9.63
CA PHE A 24 -10.17 35.62 10.82
C PHE A 24 -9.79 37.10 11.01
N SER A 25 -10.66 37.85 11.69
CA SER A 25 -10.25 39.04 12.43
C SER A 25 -11.19 39.24 13.62
N SER A 26 -10.77 38.76 14.77
CA SER A 26 -11.12 39.38 16.04
C SER A 26 -9.94 39.24 16.98
N ALA A 27 -9.06 40.22 16.95
CA ALA A 27 -8.07 40.40 17.99
C ALA A 27 -8.76 41.00 19.21
N ALA A 28 -8.93 40.20 20.25
CA ALA A 28 -9.25 40.68 21.58
C ALA A 28 -7.93 41.04 22.28
N SER A 29 -7.74 42.32 22.55
CA SER A 29 -6.65 42.85 23.38
C SER A 29 -6.83 42.39 24.82
N LEU A 30 -5.88 41.63 25.36
CA LEU A 30 -5.74 41.37 26.79
C LEU A 30 -4.89 42.48 27.44
N PRO A 31 -5.22 42.92 28.65
CA PRO A 31 -4.42 43.93 29.34
C PRO A 31 -3.13 43.33 29.90
N ALA A 32 -2.05 44.07 29.76
CA ALA A 32 -0.75 43.73 30.33
C ALA A 32 -0.82 43.77 31.86
N THR A 33 -0.55 42.65 32.49
CA THR A 33 -0.12 42.62 33.91
C THR A 33 1.35 42.23 33.94
N ASN A 34 2.14 43.21 34.28
CA ASN A 34 3.56 43.04 34.57
C ASN A 34 3.69 42.34 35.93
N THR A 35 4.22 41.14 35.95
CA THR A 35 4.82 40.55 37.15
C THR A 35 6.11 39.90 36.72
N ASP A 36 7.23 40.51 37.10
CA ASP A 36 8.55 39.89 36.99
C ASP A 36 8.60 38.64 37.85
N ALA A 37 8.34 37.50 37.23
CA ALA A 37 8.72 36.18 37.80
C ALA A 37 10.11 35.87 37.30
N VAL A 38 11.04 35.89 38.23
CA VAL A 38 12.40 35.35 38.03
C VAL A 38 12.26 33.91 37.55
N ALA A 39 12.62 33.64 36.29
CA ALA A 39 12.69 32.33 35.76
C ALA A 39 13.73 31.54 36.56
N THR A 40 13.29 30.51 37.27
CA THR A 40 14.19 29.46 37.74
C THR A 40 14.82 28.81 36.53
N PRO A 41 16.14 28.59 36.48
CA PRO A 41 16.75 27.83 35.38
C PRO A 41 16.07 26.48 35.32
N ASP A 42 15.57 26.13 34.15
CA ASP A 42 15.08 24.78 33.89
C ASP A 42 16.14 23.78 34.31
N ALA A 43 15.73 22.75 35.06
CA ALA A 43 16.60 21.65 35.37
C ALA A 43 17.10 21.07 34.03
N PRO A 44 18.41 20.71 33.93
CA PRO A 44 18.90 20.15 32.67
C PRO A 44 18.02 18.96 32.31
N GLU A 45 17.51 18.98 31.10
CA GLU A 45 16.73 17.87 30.53
C GLU A 45 17.55 16.57 30.72
N ALA A 46 16.93 15.55 31.28
CA ALA A 46 17.60 14.28 31.50
C ALA A 46 18.11 13.75 30.16
N VAL A 47 19.42 13.56 30.05
CA VAL A 47 20.03 13.01 28.84
C VAL A 47 19.47 11.59 28.67
N VAL A 48 18.69 11.36 27.65
CA VAL A 48 18.19 10.03 27.28
C VAL A 48 19.39 9.22 26.79
N THR A 49 19.67 8.11 27.46
CA THR A 49 20.83 7.24 27.15
C THR A 49 20.44 5.90 26.55
N ASP A 50 19.14 5.64 26.38
CA ASP A 50 18.65 4.39 25.80
C ASP A 50 18.97 4.34 24.30
N ALA A 51 19.88 3.47 23.95
CA ALA A 51 20.35 3.23 22.58
C ALA A 51 19.83 1.90 22.00
N THR A 52 18.88 1.25 22.68
CA THR A 52 18.28 0.00 22.23
C THR A 52 17.55 0.22 20.91
N PRO A 53 17.91 -0.52 19.83
CA PRO A 53 17.23 -0.40 18.56
C PRO A 53 15.78 -0.92 18.61
N PHE A 54 14.87 -0.18 17.98
CA PHE A 54 13.46 -0.56 17.80
C PHE A 54 12.93 -0.10 16.43
N ARG A 55 11.72 -0.44 16.05
CA ARG A 55 11.12 -0.17 14.73
C ARG A 55 12.07 -0.54 13.59
N ILE A 56 12.56 -1.78 13.64
CA ILE A 56 13.53 -2.28 12.68
C ILE A 56 12.78 -2.83 11.46
N SER A 57 13.12 -2.38 10.27
CA SER A 57 12.63 -2.99 9.04
C SER A 57 13.73 -3.14 8.00
N VAL A 58 13.56 -4.15 7.14
CA VAL A 58 14.37 -4.38 5.95
C VAL A 58 13.47 -4.21 4.74
N ALA A 59 13.88 -3.38 3.81
CA ALA A 59 13.14 -3.11 2.57
C ALA A 59 13.95 -3.51 1.33
N VAL A 60 13.23 -3.69 0.22
CA VAL A 60 13.86 -3.73 -1.10
C VAL A 60 14.58 -2.41 -1.34
N ASN A 61 15.80 -2.48 -1.86
CA ASN A 61 16.61 -1.28 -2.10
C ASN A 61 17.67 -1.58 -3.18
N GLY A 62 17.58 -0.90 -4.30
CA GLY A 62 18.46 -1.11 -5.44
C GLY A 62 18.36 -2.53 -6.03
N ASP A 63 19.52 -3.11 -6.39
CA ASP A 63 19.60 -4.48 -6.93
C ASP A 63 19.28 -5.53 -5.87
N THR A 64 18.12 -6.19 -5.99
CA THR A 64 17.61 -7.17 -5.02
C THR A 64 18.49 -8.40 -4.84
N THR A 65 19.36 -8.69 -5.81
CA THR A 65 20.33 -9.81 -5.74
C THR A 65 21.50 -9.51 -4.83
N SER A 66 21.78 -8.23 -4.54
CA SER A 66 23.00 -7.81 -3.88
C SER A 66 22.84 -6.70 -2.85
N SER A 67 21.61 -6.15 -2.67
CA SER A 67 21.36 -4.98 -1.82
C SER A 67 20.13 -5.11 -0.94
N LYS A 68 20.14 -4.45 0.23
CA LYS A 68 19.00 -4.27 1.14
C LYS A 68 19.08 -2.91 1.81
N GLY A 69 17.91 -2.28 1.99
CA GLY A 69 17.75 -1.10 2.83
C GLY A 69 17.33 -1.49 4.24
N ILE A 70 18.03 -1.01 5.26
CA ILE A 70 17.71 -1.27 6.67
C ILE A 70 17.45 0.07 7.34
N ILE A 71 16.42 0.11 8.18
CA ILE A 71 16.11 1.26 9.03
C ILE A 71 15.85 0.78 10.46
N TRP A 72 16.21 1.61 11.43
CA TRP A 72 15.87 1.40 12.84
C TRP A 72 15.86 2.73 13.58
N TYR A 73 15.31 2.70 14.78
CA TYR A 73 15.20 3.85 15.67
C TYR A 73 15.93 3.59 16.97
N THR A 74 16.36 4.68 17.62
CA THR A 74 16.87 4.70 19.00
C THR A 74 16.30 5.91 19.75
N LYS A 75 16.27 5.85 21.10
CA LYS A 75 15.86 7.00 21.91
C LYS A 75 17.01 8.01 22.10
N ALA A 76 18.26 7.58 21.99
CA ALA A 76 19.44 8.43 22.09
C ALA A 76 20.14 8.57 20.75
N ASN A 77 20.74 9.75 20.48
CA ASN A 77 21.61 9.95 19.32
C ASN A 77 22.88 9.12 19.47
N THR A 78 23.04 8.11 18.63
CA THR A 78 24.14 7.17 18.66
C THR A 78 24.71 6.92 17.27
N ALA A 79 25.86 6.27 17.21
CA ALA A 79 26.43 5.81 15.94
C ALA A 79 25.53 4.72 15.30
N SER A 80 25.58 4.61 13.97
CA SER A 80 24.92 3.55 13.23
C SER A 80 25.90 2.41 12.95
N VAL A 81 25.54 1.18 13.31
CA VAL A 81 26.32 -0.03 13.02
C VAL A 81 25.39 -1.15 12.56
N VAL A 82 25.71 -1.77 11.44
CA VAL A 82 25.06 -2.98 10.93
C VAL A 82 26.10 -4.09 10.88
N ASN A 83 25.78 -5.23 11.47
CA ASN A 83 26.55 -6.45 11.34
C ASN A 83 25.79 -7.45 10.47
N ILE A 84 26.44 -8.01 9.47
CA ILE A 84 25.88 -9.03 8.58
C ILE A 84 26.61 -10.35 8.80
N TYR A 85 25.87 -11.45 8.81
CA TYR A 85 26.38 -12.79 9.00
C TYR A 85 25.86 -13.72 7.90
N ASP A 86 26.71 -14.60 7.40
CA ASP A 86 26.33 -15.63 6.44
C ASP A 86 25.47 -16.75 7.07
N GLU A 87 25.06 -17.70 6.26
CA GLU A 87 24.27 -18.87 6.68
C GLU A 87 24.94 -19.75 7.74
N ASN A 88 26.27 -19.66 7.89
CA ASN A 88 27.06 -20.37 8.91
C ASN A 88 27.21 -19.54 10.20
N GLY A 89 26.68 -18.31 10.24
CA GLY A 89 26.82 -17.36 11.34
C GLY A 89 28.17 -16.65 11.39
N ALA A 90 28.99 -16.74 10.34
CA ALA A 90 30.24 -16.00 10.24
C ALA A 90 29.96 -14.57 9.78
N LYS A 91 30.57 -13.59 10.46
CA LYS A 91 30.44 -12.18 10.07
C LYS A 91 31.06 -11.97 8.70
N VAL A 92 30.27 -11.38 7.78
CA VAL A 92 30.74 -11.01 6.44
C VAL A 92 31.04 -9.51 6.38
N ASN A 93 32.09 -9.17 5.65
CA ASN A 93 32.48 -7.78 5.44
C ASN A 93 31.95 -7.31 4.09
N VAL A 94 30.80 -6.67 4.11
CA VAL A 94 30.13 -6.09 2.94
C VAL A 94 30.08 -4.57 3.09
N PRO A 95 30.04 -3.81 1.98
CA PRO A 95 29.84 -2.37 2.04
C PRO A 95 28.52 -2.02 2.68
N VAL A 96 28.53 -1.02 3.58
CA VAL A 96 27.34 -0.45 4.20
C VAL A 96 27.45 1.06 4.09
N ASP A 97 26.49 1.66 3.41
CA ASP A 97 26.34 3.11 3.31
C ASP A 97 25.34 3.59 4.36
N TYR A 98 25.79 4.50 5.22
CA TYR A 98 24.99 5.03 6.31
C TYR A 98 24.55 6.45 5.99
N ALA A 99 23.25 6.73 6.08
CA ALA A 99 22.77 8.10 6.11
C ALA A 99 23.11 8.78 7.43
N ASP A 100 23.11 10.10 7.43
CA ASP A 100 23.23 10.88 8.67
C ASP A 100 22.05 10.56 9.61
N VAL A 101 22.34 10.38 10.88
CA VAL A 101 21.33 10.18 11.91
C VAL A 101 20.59 11.50 12.14
N PHE A 102 19.28 11.46 12.17
CA PHE A 102 18.45 12.64 12.39
C PHE A 102 17.31 12.35 13.37
N GLU A 103 16.81 13.40 13.98
CA GLU A 103 15.68 13.32 14.90
C GLU A 103 14.35 13.33 14.12
N PHE A 104 13.44 12.43 14.50
CA PHE A 104 12.07 12.38 14.00
C PHE A 104 11.13 11.92 15.11
N GLU A 105 10.11 12.73 15.44
CA GLU A 105 9.10 12.43 16.46
C GLU A 105 9.72 12.03 17.83
N GLY A 106 10.76 12.77 18.26
CA GLY A 106 11.44 12.54 19.53
C GLY A 106 12.28 11.28 19.60
N ASN A 107 12.61 10.69 18.47
CA ASN A 107 13.48 9.54 18.32
C ASN A 107 14.57 9.83 17.28
N TYR A 108 15.63 9.04 17.25
CA TYR A 108 16.68 9.13 16.26
C TYR A 108 16.55 8.02 15.23
N VAL A 109 16.52 8.40 13.95
CA VAL A 109 16.36 7.51 12.83
C VAL A 109 17.73 7.18 12.23
N HIS A 110 17.97 5.91 12.03
CA HIS A 110 19.15 5.35 11.39
C HIS A 110 18.76 4.65 10.11
N LYS A 111 19.47 4.94 9.01
CA LYS A 111 19.29 4.28 7.71
C LYS A 111 20.63 3.74 7.23
N ALA A 112 20.60 2.53 6.71
CA ALA A 112 21.77 1.88 6.15
C ALA A 112 21.39 1.14 4.86
N THR A 113 22.19 1.30 3.82
CA THR A 113 22.10 0.51 2.58
C THR A 113 23.25 -0.47 2.55
N VAL A 114 22.92 -1.76 2.63
CA VAL A 114 23.88 -2.86 2.53
C VAL A 114 23.99 -3.28 1.07
N THR A 115 25.20 -3.37 0.54
CA THR A 115 25.46 -3.77 -0.85
C THR A 115 26.53 -4.86 -0.94
N GLY A 116 26.73 -5.42 -2.14
CA GLY A 116 27.77 -6.45 -2.36
C GLY A 116 27.46 -7.80 -1.71
N LEU A 117 26.20 -8.05 -1.40
CA LEU A 117 25.73 -9.36 -0.97
C LEU A 117 25.78 -10.36 -2.13
N ALA A 118 25.91 -11.64 -1.85
CA ALA A 118 25.80 -12.67 -2.87
C ALA A 118 24.33 -13.04 -3.13
N ALA A 119 23.98 -13.27 -4.39
CA ALA A 119 22.65 -13.63 -4.81
C ALA A 119 22.20 -15.00 -4.25
N GLY A 120 20.91 -15.15 -3.97
CA GLY A 120 20.29 -16.40 -3.51
C GLY A 120 20.77 -16.86 -2.14
N LYS A 121 21.16 -15.95 -1.26
CA LYS A 121 21.68 -16.26 0.06
C LYS A 121 20.80 -15.74 1.19
N THR A 122 20.72 -16.53 2.24
CA THR A 122 20.14 -16.10 3.51
C THR A 122 21.22 -15.48 4.37
N TYR A 123 20.96 -14.28 4.86
CA TYR A 123 21.82 -13.55 5.79
C TYR A 123 21.09 -13.33 7.10
N SER A 124 21.85 -13.38 8.20
CA SER A 124 21.38 -12.82 9.48
C SER A 124 22.02 -11.44 9.67
N TYR A 125 21.34 -10.57 10.38
CA TYR A 125 21.84 -9.23 10.68
C TYR A 125 21.47 -8.79 12.09
N GLU A 126 22.15 -7.78 12.58
CA GLU A 126 21.80 -7.01 13.75
C GLU A 126 22.17 -5.55 13.53
N VAL A 127 21.42 -4.64 14.11
CA VAL A 127 21.65 -3.20 14.05
C VAL A 127 21.91 -2.65 15.45
N GLY A 128 22.68 -1.57 15.55
CA GLY A 128 23.00 -0.99 16.86
C GLY A 128 24.02 0.13 16.74
N ASN A 129 24.77 0.36 17.86
CA ASN A 129 25.74 1.44 17.98
C ASN A 129 27.20 0.96 18.16
N GLY A 130 27.45 -0.34 18.07
CA GLY A 130 28.75 -0.96 18.29
C GLY A 130 28.92 -1.58 19.67
N THR A 131 28.06 -1.24 20.64
CA THR A 131 28.05 -1.83 22.01
C THR A 131 26.70 -2.48 22.32
N GLU A 132 25.61 -1.86 21.89
CA GLU A 132 24.25 -2.37 22.05
C GLU A 132 23.71 -2.71 20.67
N PHE A 133 23.09 -3.88 20.55
CA PHE A 133 22.55 -4.39 19.30
C PHE A 133 21.13 -4.93 19.49
N SER A 134 20.36 -4.92 18.40
CA SER A 134 19.06 -5.58 18.32
C SER A 134 19.15 -7.10 18.49
N ALA A 135 18.00 -7.75 18.62
CA ALA A 135 17.89 -9.16 18.29
C ALA A 135 18.32 -9.40 16.85
N LYS A 136 18.79 -10.61 16.52
CA LYS A 136 19.16 -10.95 15.16
C LYS A 136 17.92 -11.10 14.28
N GLY A 137 17.93 -10.38 13.18
CA GLY A 137 17.01 -10.54 12.07
C GLY A 137 17.60 -11.42 10.98
N SER A 138 16.83 -11.62 9.90
CA SER A 138 17.30 -12.31 8.70
C SER A 138 16.61 -11.77 7.45
N PHE A 139 17.25 -11.93 6.30
CA PHE A 139 16.68 -11.67 4.99
C PHE A 139 17.29 -12.61 3.95
N VAL A 140 16.61 -12.72 2.82
CA VAL A 140 17.10 -13.46 1.64
C VAL A 140 17.38 -12.45 0.52
N THR A 141 18.46 -12.65 -0.23
CA THR A 141 18.70 -11.95 -1.49
C THR A 141 18.06 -12.73 -2.63
N ASP A 142 17.53 -11.99 -3.61
CA ASP A 142 17.08 -12.59 -4.87
C ASP A 142 18.20 -13.43 -5.49
N ASN A 143 17.89 -14.58 -6.01
CA ASN A 143 18.90 -15.43 -6.62
C ASN A 143 19.13 -15.07 -8.11
N GLY A 144 18.28 -14.21 -8.69
CA GLY A 144 18.36 -13.73 -10.07
C GLY A 144 17.92 -14.78 -11.10
N ASP A 145 17.27 -15.85 -10.67
CA ASP A 145 16.69 -16.84 -11.59
C ASP A 145 15.23 -16.50 -11.95
N ALA A 146 14.58 -17.39 -12.68
CA ALA A 146 13.20 -17.19 -13.11
C ALA A 146 12.14 -17.62 -12.07
N LYS A 147 12.55 -17.80 -10.81
CA LYS A 147 11.65 -18.25 -9.74
C LYS A 147 11.61 -17.24 -8.61
N SER A 148 10.42 -16.97 -8.11
CA SER A 148 10.23 -16.18 -6.89
C SER A 148 8.91 -16.54 -6.21
N GLU A 149 8.90 -16.47 -4.89
CA GLU A 149 7.71 -16.64 -4.05
C GLU A 149 7.59 -15.46 -3.10
N PHE A 150 6.40 -14.86 -3.01
CA PHE A 150 6.20 -13.74 -2.10
C PHE A 150 4.75 -13.61 -1.62
N LEU A 151 4.61 -12.95 -0.47
CA LEU A 151 3.33 -12.61 0.11
C LEU A 151 2.85 -11.24 -0.37
N VAL A 152 1.54 -11.08 -0.46
CA VAL A 152 0.89 -9.78 -0.69
C VAL A 152 -0.20 -9.60 0.35
N ILE A 153 -0.13 -8.49 1.07
CA ILE A 153 -1.14 -8.04 2.04
C ILE A 153 -1.52 -6.59 1.76
N ALA A 154 -2.65 -6.15 2.31
CA ALA A 154 -3.09 -4.77 2.24
C ALA A 154 -3.79 -4.37 3.55
N ASP A 155 -3.88 -3.07 3.80
CA ASP A 155 -4.84 -2.47 4.72
C ASP A 155 -4.83 -3.10 6.14
N ILE A 156 -3.68 -3.11 6.80
CA ILE A 156 -3.60 -3.43 8.24
C ILE A 156 -4.46 -2.44 9.01
N GLN A 157 -4.29 -1.16 8.74
CA GLN A 157 -5.08 0.00 9.16
C GLN A 157 -5.64 -0.12 10.59
N ALA A 158 -4.77 -0.35 11.55
CA ALA A 158 -5.12 -0.50 12.95
C ALA A 158 -4.68 0.72 13.76
N SER A 159 -5.35 0.95 14.88
CA SER A 159 -5.06 2.02 15.87
C SER A 159 -4.89 1.49 17.29
N ASN A 160 -4.97 0.18 17.49
CA ASN A 160 -4.80 -0.45 18.79
C ASN A 160 -4.03 -1.76 18.66
N LEU A 161 -3.38 -2.17 19.75
CA LEU A 161 -2.50 -3.34 19.77
C LEU A 161 -3.22 -4.63 19.37
N LYS A 162 -4.46 -4.83 19.81
CA LYS A 162 -5.23 -6.05 19.53
C LYS A 162 -5.44 -6.23 18.02
N ASN A 163 -5.78 -5.17 17.30
CA ASN A 163 -6.00 -5.21 15.87
C ASN A 163 -4.67 -5.40 15.12
N PHE A 164 -3.57 -4.79 15.57
CA PHE A 164 -2.23 -5.06 15.03
C PHE A 164 -1.80 -6.51 15.24
N GLN A 165 -2.02 -7.07 16.43
CA GLN A 165 -1.75 -8.49 16.72
C GLN A 165 -2.60 -9.42 15.84
N SER A 166 -3.84 -9.01 15.55
CA SER A 166 -4.70 -9.73 14.62
C SER A 166 -4.10 -9.77 13.22
N ALA A 167 -3.64 -8.63 12.71
CA ALA A 167 -2.99 -8.55 11.41
C ALA A 167 -1.65 -9.32 11.40
N ALA A 168 -0.85 -9.21 12.45
CA ALA A 168 0.41 -9.97 12.58
C ALA A 168 0.17 -11.47 12.42
N ARG A 169 -0.89 -11.99 13.05
CA ARG A 169 -1.26 -13.41 12.94
C ARG A 169 -1.68 -13.79 11.51
N VAL A 170 -2.35 -12.91 10.77
CA VAL A 170 -2.67 -13.14 9.35
C VAL A 170 -1.38 -13.25 8.53
N VAL A 171 -0.42 -12.35 8.76
CA VAL A 171 0.87 -12.36 8.07
C VAL A 171 1.69 -13.60 8.40
N GLU A 172 1.79 -13.97 9.69
CA GLU A 172 2.44 -15.21 10.12
C GLU A 172 1.81 -16.46 9.48
N THR A 173 0.48 -16.46 9.38
CA THR A 173 -0.25 -17.54 8.70
C THR A 173 0.09 -17.60 7.22
N GLY A 174 0.26 -16.45 6.57
CA GLY A 174 0.71 -16.35 5.19
C GLY A 174 2.08 -16.97 4.99
N PHE A 175 3.07 -16.62 5.82
CA PHE A 175 4.41 -17.21 5.77
C PHE A 175 4.41 -18.71 6.10
N ASN A 176 3.53 -19.18 6.98
CA ASN A 176 3.37 -20.61 7.26
C ASN A 176 2.74 -21.36 6.07
N THR A 177 1.87 -20.69 5.29
CA THR A 177 1.23 -21.25 4.09
C THR A 177 2.20 -21.28 2.90
N MET A 178 3.09 -20.28 2.79
CA MET A 178 4.15 -20.19 1.78
C MET A 178 5.52 -20.03 2.47
N PRO A 179 6.11 -21.13 2.99
CA PRO A 179 7.40 -21.03 3.71
C PRO A 179 8.59 -20.62 2.83
N GLY A 180 8.45 -20.71 1.51
CA GLY A 180 9.44 -20.24 0.53
C GLY A 180 9.37 -18.75 0.22
N ALA A 181 8.42 -18.00 0.80
CA ALA A 181 8.27 -16.58 0.52
C ALA A 181 9.53 -15.80 0.91
N GLU A 182 10.08 -15.09 -0.05
CA GLU A 182 11.37 -14.38 0.03
C GLU A 182 11.20 -12.93 0.49
N PHE A 183 10.03 -12.34 0.23
CA PHE A 183 9.65 -10.99 0.65
C PHE A 183 8.13 -10.83 0.75
N MET A 184 7.70 -9.67 1.19
CA MET A 184 6.28 -9.31 1.32
C MET A 184 6.01 -7.96 0.68
N ILE A 185 4.98 -7.88 -0.15
CA ILE A 185 4.41 -6.60 -0.62
C ILE A 185 3.28 -6.21 0.33
N THR A 186 3.32 -4.98 0.83
CA THR A 186 2.22 -4.39 1.61
C THR A 186 1.61 -3.25 0.81
N LEU A 187 0.34 -3.40 0.43
CA LEU A 187 -0.34 -2.47 -0.50
C LEU A 187 -0.93 -1.23 0.21
N GLY A 188 -0.26 -0.75 1.26
CA GLY A 188 -0.58 0.49 1.95
C GLY A 188 -1.48 0.34 3.18
N ASP A 189 -1.71 1.47 3.84
CA ASP A 189 -2.47 1.62 5.07
C ASP A 189 -1.96 0.70 6.20
N PHE A 190 -0.72 0.96 6.63
CA PHE A 190 -0.09 0.24 7.75
C PHE A 190 -0.77 0.57 9.07
N THR A 191 -1.05 1.86 9.31
CA THR A 191 -1.69 2.39 10.52
C THR A 191 -2.98 3.12 10.16
N ASN A 192 -3.75 3.58 11.15
CA ASN A 192 -4.98 4.32 10.88
C ASN A 192 -4.75 5.83 10.67
N ASP A 193 -3.85 6.44 11.44
CA ASP A 193 -3.62 7.89 11.43
C ASP A 193 -2.13 8.27 11.35
N SER A 194 -1.22 7.31 11.18
CA SER A 194 0.23 7.51 11.14
C SER A 194 0.78 8.32 12.34
N THR A 195 0.29 8.01 13.53
CA THR A 195 0.81 8.63 14.76
C THR A 195 2.00 7.85 15.31
N ASN A 196 2.84 8.53 16.11
CA ASN A 196 3.96 7.89 16.79
C ASN A 196 3.50 6.70 17.65
N GLU A 197 2.37 6.84 18.34
CA GLU A 197 1.75 5.78 19.14
C GLU A 197 1.34 4.57 18.30
N GLU A 198 0.67 4.78 17.17
CA GLU A 198 0.25 3.70 16.28
C GLU A 198 1.44 2.95 15.68
N TRP A 199 2.52 3.66 15.33
CA TRP A 199 3.75 3.01 14.86
C TRP A 199 4.48 2.25 15.95
N ASP A 200 4.41 2.66 17.24
CA ASP A 200 4.90 1.86 18.38
C ASP A 200 4.08 0.57 18.55
N LEU A 201 2.75 0.65 18.44
CA LEU A 201 1.86 -0.51 18.53
C LEU A 201 2.04 -1.47 17.34
N TYR A 202 2.26 -0.92 16.14
CA TYR A 202 2.63 -1.71 14.96
C TYR A 202 3.94 -2.47 15.18
N ASP A 203 4.98 -1.76 15.65
CA ASP A 203 6.27 -2.41 15.95
C ASP A 203 6.11 -3.49 17.02
N GLU A 204 5.40 -3.22 18.10
CA GLU A 204 5.16 -4.20 19.16
C GLU A 204 4.54 -5.50 18.60
N ALA A 205 3.56 -5.40 17.72
CA ALA A 205 2.89 -6.55 17.14
C ALA A 205 3.70 -7.23 16.02
N MET A 206 4.38 -6.45 15.17
CA MET A 206 4.99 -6.92 13.93
C MET A 206 6.51 -7.15 14.01
N LYS A 207 7.19 -6.71 15.08
CA LYS A 207 8.66 -6.73 15.18
C LYS A 207 9.31 -8.08 14.83
N ASN A 208 8.72 -9.20 15.25
CA ASN A 208 9.27 -10.52 14.97
C ASN A 208 9.15 -10.94 13.51
N ILE A 209 8.14 -10.40 12.81
CA ILE A 209 7.91 -10.58 11.38
C ILE A 209 8.88 -9.67 10.62
N ASN A 210 8.89 -8.37 10.95
CA ASN A 210 9.72 -7.36 10.28
C ASN A 210 11.22 -7.67 10.39
N LEU A 211 11.67 -8.25 11.51
CA LEU A 211 13.06 -8.70 11.66
C LEU A 211 13.47 -9.81 10.68
N LYS A 212 12.51 -10.54 10.11
CA LYS A 212 12.78 -11.71 9.24
C LYS A 212 12.24 -11.56 7.83
N THR A 213 11.67 -10.40 7.50
CA THR A 213 10.97 -10.18 6.24
C THR A 213 11.55 -8.98 5.52
N THR A 214 11.91 -9.14 4.25
CA THR A 214 12.11 -7.99 3.36
C THR A 214 10.74 -7.47 2.94
N ILE A 215 10.51 -6.17 3.08
CA ILE A 215 9.25 -5.52 2.73
C ILE A 215 9.41 -4.70 1.46
N ALA A 216 8.44 -4.82 0.55
CA ALA A 216 8.23 -3.91 -0.57
C ALA A 216 6.96 -3.09 -0.27
N PRO A 217 7.08 -1.94 0.40
CA PRO A 217 5.93 -1.19 0.89
C PRO A 217 5.31 -0.29 -0.18
N VAL A 218 4.00 -0.24 -0.24
CA VAL A 218 3.23 0.77 -0.97
C VAL A 218 2.68 1.77 0.04
N ALA A 219 2.74 3.06 -0.24
CA ALA A 219 2.12 4.06 0.62
C ALA A 219 0.60 4.06 0.46
N GLY A 220 -0.14 3.94 1.56
CA GLY A 220 -1.58 4.12 1.63
C GLY A 220 -1.97 5.56 1.99
N ASN A 221 -3.26 5.90 1.89
CA ASN A 221 -3.70 7.25 2.24
C ASN A 221 -3.68 7.52 3.75
N HIS A 222 -3.68 6.49 4.57
CA HIS A 222 -3.51 6.58 6.01
C HIS A 222 -2.03 6.66 6.43
N ASP A 223 -1.08 6.47 5.50
CA ASP A 223 0.36 6.51 5.78
C ASP A 223 0.98 7.91 5.58
N GLY A 224 0.15 8.96 5.39
CA GLY A 224 0.66 10.31 5.42
C GLY A 224 0.15 11.32 4.40
N LEU A 225 -0.98 11.13 3.73
CA LEU A 225 -1.72 12.08 2.84
C LEU A 225 -0.95 13.35 2.43
N GLY A 226 -0.03 13.22 1.46
CA GLY A 226 0.75 14.33 0.92
C GLY A 226 1.93 14.80 1.78
N VAL A 227 2.07 14.27 2.99
CA VAL A 227 3.23 14.44 3.89
C VAL A 227 3.73 13.04 4.23
N TRP A 228 4.69 12.57 3.47
CA TRP A 228 5.14 11.18 3.52
C TRP A 228 6.28 10.92 4.52
N ASP A 229 6.43 11.79 5.52
CA ASP A 229 7.55 11.70 6.45
C ASP A 229 7.52 10.38 7.25
N TRP A 230 6.34 9.95 7.71
CA TRP A 230 6.23 8.65 8.38
C TRP A 230 6.60 7.50 7.47
N PHE A 231 6.01 7.40 6.28
CA PHE A 231 6.33 6.34 5.33
C PHE A 231 7.82 6.30 4.99
N ASN A 232 8.39 7.46 4.63
CA ASN A 232 9.80 7.58 4.27
C ASN A 232 10.75 7.30 5.43
N ASN A 233 10.29 7.46 6.67
CA ASN A 233 11.08 7.18 7.87
C ASN A 233 10.81 5.80 8.47
N MET A 234 9.88 5.02 7.93
CA MET A 234 9.69 3.61 8.27
C MET A 234 10.37 2.64 7.32
N PHE A 235 10.76 3.11 6.13
CA PHE A 235 11.39 2.27 5.11
C PHE A 235 12.59 2.97 4.47
N ASN A 236 13.66 2.22 4.20
CA ASN A 236 14.84 2.70 3.49
C ASN A 236 14.83 2.15 2.05
N LEU A 237 14.17 2.89 1.16
CA LEU A 237 13.99 2.52 -0.25
C LEU A 237 15.02 3.21 -1.16
N ASP A 238 15.33 2.61 -2.30
CA ASP A 238 15.99 3.32 -3.38
C ASP A 238 14.97 4.25 -4.05
N THR A 239 15.19 5.53 -3.93
CA THR A 239 14.32 6.57 -4.45
C THR A 239 14.97 7.37 -5.59
N SER A 240 16.08 6.87 -6.12
CA SER A 240 16.86 7.57 -7.15
C SER A 240 16.06 7.84 -8.43
N GLU A 241 15.15 6.94 -8.78
CA GLU A 241 14.28 7.04 -9.96
C GLU A 241 12.88 7.61 -9.62
N SER A 242 12.62 7.96 -8.35
CA SER A 242 11.34 8.51 -7.94
C SER A 242 11.03 9.84 -8.60
N VAL A 243 9.75 10.07 -8.89
CA VAL A 243 9.30 11.36 -9.41
C VAL A 243 9.45 12.43 -8.32
N GLN A 244 10.12 13.53 -8.66
CA GLN A 244 10.63 14.54 -7.72
C GLN A 244 9.64 15.05 -6.67
N ASN A 245 8.35 15.12 -6.97
CA ASN A 245 7.33 15.59 -6.05
C ASN A 245 6.64 14.48 -5.25
N LEU A 246 7.04 13.21 -5.40
CA LEU A 246 6.47 12.05 -4.71
C LEU A 246 7.37 11.50 -3.59
N ASN A 247 8.52 12.13 -3.34
CA ASN A 247 9.39 11.90 -2.18
C ASN A 247 9.57 10.42 -1.79
N GLY A 248 9.82 9.54 -2.79
CA GLY A 248 10.11 8.14 -2.53
C GLY A 248 8.91 7.22 -2.32
N VAL A 249 7.69 7.71 -2.52
CA VAL A 249 6.48 6.86 -2.48
C VAL A 249 6.12 6.25 -3.83
N ASN A 250 6.96 6.44 -4.84
CA ASN A 250 6.97 5.66 -6.09
C ASN A 250 8.38 5.16 -6.38
N TYR A 251 8.51 3.93 -6.78
CA TYR A 251 9.76 3.25 -7.11
C TYR A 251 9.49 1.97 -7.89
N SER A 252 10.51 1.35 -8.44
CA SER A 252 10.43 0.01 -9.02
C SER A 252 11.62 -0.83 -8.59
N PHE A 253 11.50 -2.13 -8.74
CA PHE A 253 12.55 -3.10 -8.50
C PHE A 253 12.31 -4.37 -9.30
N ASP A 254 13.40 -5.08 -9.57
CA ASP A 254 13.35 -6.40 -10.15
C ASP A 254 13.45 -7.47 -9.06
N TYR A 255 12.72 -8.57 -9.23
CA TYR A 255 12.87 -9.77 -8.42
C TYR A 255 12.66 -11.02 -9.27
N GLY A 256 13.67 -11.87 -9.35
CA GLY A 256 13.68 -12.98 -10.31
C GLY A 256 13.49 -12.46 -11.75
N ASN A 257 12.48 -12.97 -12.45
CA ASN A 257 12.09 -12.49 -13.78
C ASN A 257 10.88 -11.55 -13.78
N ALA A 258 10.55 -10.95 -12.64
CA ALA A 258 9.50 -9.95 -12.51
C ALA A 258 10.07 -8.55 -12.34
N HIS A 259 9.47 -7.57 -13.03
CA HIS A 259 9.62 -6.14 -12.79
C HIS A 259 8.39 -5.61 -12.07
N ILE A 260 8.58 -5.00 -10.92
CA ILE A 260 7.50 -4.57 -10.03
C ILE A 260 7.62 -3.06 -9.83
N ALA A 261 6.62 -2.31 -10.30
CA ALA A 261 6.53 -0.88 -10.08
C ALA A 261 5.50 -0.53 -9.02
N VAL A 262 5.87 0.35 -8.12
CA VAL A 262 5.03 0.92 -7.07
C VAL A 262 4.63 2.34 -7.44
N VAL A 263 3.32 2.59 -7.48
CA VAL A 263 2.72 3.86 -7.89
C VAL A 263 1.95 4.48 -6.73
N ASN A 264 2.20 5.76 -6.46
CA ASN A 264 1.39 6.51 -5.49
C ASN A 264 0.05 6.94 -6.11
N THR A 265 -1.05 6.47 -5.51
CA THR A 265 -2.42 6.76 -5.98
C THR A 265 -3.28 7.48 -4.93
N ASN A 266 -2.67 8.03 -3.87
CA ASN A 266 -3.41 8.49 -2.69
C ASN A 266 -4.05 9.87 -2.84
N ASP A 267 -3.55 10.71 -3.71
CA ASP A 267 -4.13 12.01 -4.01
C ASP A 267 -4.10 12.30 -5.52
N LEU A 268 -4.93 13.22 -5.98
CA LEU A 268 -5.03 13.58 -7.40
C LEU A 268 -3.74 14.19 -7.97
N LEU A 269 -2.92 14.80 -7.12
CA LEU A 269 -1.65 15.40 -7.54
C LEU A 269 -0.56 14.33 -7.68
N SER A 270 -0.65 13.26 -6.92
CA SER A 270 0.28 12.11 -6.99
C SER A 270 0.16 11.38 -8.32
N ILE A 271 -1.07 11.30 -8.89
CA ILE A 271 -1.31 10.72 -10.20
C ILE A 271 -1.03 11.78 -11.28
N SER A 272 0.15 12.34 -11.23
CA SER A 272 0.59 13.36 -12.16
C SER A 272 0.99 12.75 -13.50
N PHE A 273 0.97 13.58 -14.54
CA PHE A 273 1.54 13.22 -15.85
C PHE A 273 3.01 12.75 -15.72
N ALA A 274 3.77 13.33 -14.79
CA ALA A 274 5.15 12.93 -14.53
C ALA A 274 5.23 11.48 -14.04
N GLN A 275 4.36 11.07 -13.10
CA GLN A 275 4.34 9.68 -12.61
C GLN A 275 3.85 8.70 -13.68
N LEU A 276 2.83 9.06 -14.46
CA LEU A 276 2.37 8.22 -15.57
C LEU A 276 3.44 8.06 -16.65
N THR A 277 4.19 9.13 -16.94
CA THR A 277 5.31 9.07 -17.88
C THR A 277 6.46 8.23 -17.33
N TRP A 278 6.76 8.37 -16.04
CA TRP A 278 7.74 7.52 -15.37
C TRP A 278 7.33 6.04 -15.47
N LEU A 279 6.11 5.70 -15.07
CA LEU A 279 5.60 4.32 -15.12
C LEU A 279 5.68 3.73 -16.54
N LYS A 280 5.29 4.52 -17.55
CA LYS A 280 5.39 4.09 -18.95
C LYS A 280 6.83 3.81 -19.37
N ASN A 281 7.74 4.69 -19.03
CA ASN A 281 9.15 4.53 -19.40
C ASN A 281 9.79 3.36 -18.66
N ASP A 282 9.50 3.22 -17.38
CA ASP A 282 9.96 2.17 -16.50
C ASP A 282 9.52 0.79 -17.00
N MET A 283 8.21 0.59 -17.20
CA MET A 283 7.63 -0.66 -17.74
C MET A 283 8.09 -1.00 -19.15
N ASN A 284 8.47 -0.02 -19.98
CA ASN A 284 9.00 -0.27 -21.33
C ASN A 284 10.52 -0.45 -21.36
N SER A 285 11.23 -0.12 -20.28
CA SER A 285 12.68 -0.28 -20.20
C SER A 285 13.12 -1.65 -19.70
N THR A 286 12.23 -2.38 -19.03
CA THR A 286 12.54 -3.70 -18.49
C THR A 286 12.54 -4.80 -19.55
N ASP A 287 13.42 -5.75 -19.39
CA ASP A 287 13.50 -7.01 -20.16
C ASP A 287 12.92 -8.20 -19.38
N LYS A 288 12.33 -7.95 -18.21
CA LYS A 288 11.70 -9.00 -17.40
C LYS A 288 10.41 -9.52 -18.05
N ASP A 289 10.17 -10.81 -17.89
CA ASP A 289 8.99 -11.46 -18.47
C ASP A 289 7.69 -10.97 -17.81
N TRP A 290 7.69 -10.78 -16.48
CA TRP A 290 6.51 -10.40 -15.72
C TRP A 290 6.55 -8.91 -15.37
N LYS A 291 5.48 -8.20 -15.74
CA LYS A 291 5.27 -6.78 -15.42
C LYS A 291 4.15 -6.63 -14.42
N ILE A 292 4.47 -6.18 -13.22
CA ILE A 292 3.53 -6.07 -12.10
C ILE A 292 3.47 -4.61 -11.64
N VAL A 293 2.26 -4.08 -11.45
CA VAL A 293 2.06 -2.74 -10.88
C VAL A 293 1.34 -2.85 -9.54
N CYS A 294 1.93 -2.24 -8.52
CA CYS A 294 1.39 -2.17 -7.17
C CYS A 294 0.99 -0.74 -6.84
N MET A 295 -0.18 -0.58 -6.23
CA MET A 295 -0.70 0.72 -5.80
C MET A 295 -1.63 0.56 -4.60
N HIS A 296 -2.00 1.66 -3.96
CA HIS A 296 -2.97 1.57 -2.88
C HIS A 296 -4.41 1.66 -3.37
N LYS A 297 -4.83 2.78 -3.96
CA LYS A 297 -6.20 2.95 -4.47
C LYS A 297 -6.38 2.26 -5.82
N SER A 298 -7.48 1.53 -5.94
CA SER A 298 -7.77 0.69 -7.10
C SER A 298 -8.52 1.44 -8.21
N PRO A 299 -8.17 1.21 -9.49
CA PRO A 299 -8.98 1.66 -10.61
C PRO A 299 -10.27 0.84 -10.79
N TYR A 300 -10.33 -0.38 -10.25
CA TYR A 300 -11.48 -1.27 -10.30
C TYR A 300 -11.86 -1.70 -8.90
N THR A 301 -13.00 -1.18 -8.40
CA THR A 301 -13.53 -1.51 -7.09
C THR A 301 -15.05 -1.45 -7.08
N LEU A 302 -15.67 -2.24 -6.21
CA LEU A 302 -17.09 -2.16 -5.84
C LEU A 302 -17.28 -1.62 -4.41
N GLY A 303 -16.21 -1.19 -3.76
CA GLY A 303 -16.25 -0.61 -2.43
C GLY A 303 -16.82 0.80 -2.39
N LYS A 304 -16.88 1.35 -1.18
CA LYS A 304 -17.41 2.71 -0.93
C LYS A 304 -16.63 3.79 -1.66
N ASP A 305 -15.35 3.56 -1.90
CA ASP A 305 -14.42 4.55 -2.43
C ASP A 305 -14.37 4.59 -3.96
N GLY A 306 -14.93 3.58 -4.64
CA GLY A 306 -15.07 3.56 -6.10
C GLY A 306 -15.93 4.66 -6.73
N LYS A 307 -16.67 5.41 -5.91
CA LYS A 307 -17.48 6.56 -6.32
C LYS A 307 -16.72 7.89 -6.37
N TRP A 308 -15.51 7.93 -5.80
CA TRP A 308 -14.73 9.16 -5.71
C TRP A 308 -14.05 9.52 -7.05
N PRO A 309 -13.80 10.82 -7.29
CA PRO A 309 -13.15 11.28 -8.51
C PRO A 309 -11.79 10.64 -8.80
N ASP A 310 -11.02 10.32 -7.75
CA ASP A 310 -9.72 9.67 -7.87
C ASP A 310 -9.81 8.27 -8.49
N ALA A 311 -10.78 7.44 -8.08
CA ALA A 311 -11.00 6.13 -8.70
C ALA A 311 -11.33 6.25 -10.20
N LEU A 312 -12.13 7.25 -10.58
CA LEU A 312 -12.44 7.51 -11.99
C LEU A 312 -11.21 7.96 -12.77
N TYR A 313 -10.41 8.82 -12.18
CA TYR A 313 -9.18 9.32 -12.79
C TYR A 313 -8.17 8.18 -12.99
N LEU A 314 -7.96 7.35 -11.98
CA LEU A 314 -7.13 6.14 -12.07
C LEU A 314 -7.60 5.22 -13.19
N LYS A 315 -8.91 4.97 -13.26
CA LYS A 315 -9.49 4.12 -14.28
C LYS A 315 -9.26 4.62 -15.70
N ARG A 316 -9.06 5.92 -15.91
CA ARG A 316 -8.83 6.49 -17.25
C ARG A 316 -7.36 6.65 -17.58
N SER A 317 -6.57 7.14 -16.64
CA SER A 317 -5.19 7.52 -16.90
C SER A 317 -4.21 6.37 -16.66
N LEU A 318 -4.33 5.71 -15.50
CA LEU A 318 -3.40 4.65 -15.13
C LEU A 318 -3.63 3.39 -15.96
N THR A 319 -4.90 2.97 -16.14
CA THR A 319 -5.18 1.77 -16.95
C THR A 319 -4.74 1.94 -18.40
N ALA A 320 -4.77 3.16 -18.94
CA ALA A 320 -4.25 3.41 -20.28
C ALA A 320 -2.72 3.14 -20.37
N VAL A 321 -1.96 3.49 -19.35
CA VAL A 321 -0.52 3.17 -19.29
C VAL A 321 -0.30 1.68 -19.10
N VAL A 322 -1.07 1.04 -18.22
CA VAL A 322 -1.06 -0.42 -18.03
C VAL A 322 -1.27 -1.15 -19.37
N ASP A 323 -2.29 -0.73 -20.14
CA ASP A 323 -2.62 -1.33 -21.43
C ASP A 323 -1.55 -1.08 -22.52
N MET A 324 -0.91 0.09 -22.50
CA MET A 324 0.15 0.44 -23.46
C MET A 324 1.48 -0.26 -23.19
N CYS A 325 1.70 -0.70 -21.94
CA CYS A 325 2.95 -1.32 -21.53
C CYS A 325 2.85 -2.84 -21.41
N ASP A 326 1.68 -3.41 -21.73
CA ASP A 326 1.39 -4.84 -21.59
C ASP A 326 1.73 -5.35 -20.18
N VAL A 327 1.20 -4.67 -19.16
CA VAL A 327 1.32 -5.08 -17.76
C VAL A 327 0.45 -6.32 -17.54
N ASP A 328 0.96 -7.30 -16.81
CA ASP A 328 0.31 -8.59 -16.59
C ASP A 328 -0.65 -8.58 -15.40
N LEU A 329 -0.21 -7.99 -14.29
CA LEU A 329 -0.92 -7.99 -13.02
C LEU A 329 -0.88 -6.62 -12.37
N VAL A 330 -2.03 -6.16 -11.89
CA VAL A 330 -2.16 -4.92 -11.11
C VAL A 330 -2.75 -5.25 -9.75
N MET A 331 -2.08 -4.88 -8.67
CA MET A 331 -2.51 -5.16 -7.30
C MET A 331 -2.76 -3.87 -6.52
N SER A 332 -3.83 -3.86 -5.72
CA SER A 332 -4.24 -2.70 -4.94
C SER A 332 -4.89 -3.07 -3.61
N GLY A 333 -5.01 -2.09 -2.70
CA GLY A 333 -5.69 -2.14 -1.41
C GLY A 333 -6.87 -1.17 -1.32
N HIS A 334 -6.99 -0.47 -0.17
CA HIS A 334 -7.89 0.65 0.09
C HIS A 334 -9.34 0.30 0.41
N ASP A 335 -10.00 -0.54 -0.38
CA ASP A 335 -11.44 -0.82 -0.21
C ASP A 335 -11.74 -2.04 0.68
N HIS A 336 -10.71 -2.60 1.34
CA HIS A 336 -10.83 -3.65 2.37
C HIS A 336 -11.72 -4.84 1.98
N GLN A 337 -11.77 -5.17 0.71
CA GLN A 337 -12.47 -6.32 0.15
C GLN A 337 -11.56 -7.01 -0.86
N TYR A 338 -11.76 -8.29 -1.08
CA TYR A 338 -11.11 -8.97 -2.18
C TYR A 338 -11.96 -8.85 -3.45
N LEU A 339 -11.33 -8.47 -4.54
CA LEU A 339 -11.95 -8.45 -5.87
C LEU A 339 -10.90 -8.78 -6.91
N ARG A 340 -11.22 -9.65 -7.84
CA ARG A 340 -10.43 -9.87 -9.05
C ARG A 340 -11.28 -9.60 -10.28
N THR A 341 -10.71 -8.88 -11.24
CA THR A 341 -11.35 -8.71 -12.55
C THR A 341 -11.06 -9.92 -13.44
N GLN A 342 -11.86 -10.09 -14.49
CA GLN A 342 -11.39 -10.78 -15.68
C GLN A 342 -10.20 -10.00 -16.26
N PRO A 343 -9.37 -10.59 -17.14
CA PRO A 343 -8.36 -9.81 -17.85
C PRO A 343 -9.00 -8.63 -18.60
N MET A 344 -8.43 -7.44 -18.46
CA MET A 344 -9.01 -6.17 -18.92
C MET A 344 -8.03 -5.43 -19.81
N LYS A 345 -8.49 -5.01 -21.00
CA LYS A 345 -7.74 -4.10 -21.88
C LYS A 345 -8.69 -3.02 -22.44
N TYR A 346 -8.26 -1.76 -22.37
CA TYR A 346 -9.06 -0.60 -22.82
C TYR A 346 -10.46 -0.53 -22.18
N GLY A 347 -10.54 -0.93 -20.90
CA GLY A 347 -11.79 -0.92 -20.12
C GLY A 347 -12.81 -2.01 -20.51
N MET A 348 -12.40 -3.00 -21.26
CA MET A 348 -13.22 -4.14 -21.67
C MET A 348 -12.54 -5.46 -21.29
N VAL A 349 -13.33 -6.50 -21.09
CA VAL A 349 -12.82 -7.86 -20.94
C VAL A 349 -12.07 -8.27 -22.22
N ASN A 350 -10.83 -8.66 -22.07
CA ASN A 350 -9.96 -9.04 -23.16
C ASN A 350 -8.88 -9.99 -22.62
N GLU A 351 -8.71 -11.14 -23.26
CA GLU A 351 -7.77 -12.17 -22.83
C GLU A 351 -6.30 -11.70 -22.81
N ASP A 352 -5.96 -10.72 -23.65
CA ASP A 352 -4.61 -10.12 -23.72
C ASP A 352 -4.43 -8.95 -22.72
N GLY A 353 -5.36 -8.75 -21.79
CA GLY A 353 -5.34 -7.65 -20.85
C GLY A 353 -4.77 -7.98 -19.50
N ALA A 354 -4.47 -6.95 -18.71
CA ALA A 354 -4.04 -7.10 -17.34
C ALA A 354 -5.14 -7.67 -16.43
N THR A 355 -4.75 -8.50 -15.47
CA THR A 355 -5.63 -8.90 -14.35
C THR A 355 -5.47 -7.90 -13.21
N TYR A 356 -6.58 -7.35 -12.73
CA TYR A 356 -6.59 -6.42 -11.59
C TYR A 356 -7.08 -7.15 -10.34
N VAL A 357 -6.32 -7.02 -9.26
CA VAL A 357 -6.64 -7.61 -7.96
C VAL A 357 -6.70 -6.52 -6.90
N LEU A 358 -7.83 -6.41 -6.25
CA LEU A 358 -7.99 -5.72 -4.97
C LEU A 358 -7.74 -6.77 -3.88
N ALA A 359 -6.66 -6.64 -3.14
CA ALA A 359 -6.03 -7.76 -2.42
C ALA A 359 -6.69 -8.11 -1.07
N GLY A 360 -7.79 -7.45 -0.72
CA GLY A 360 -8.44 -7.64 0.57
C GLY A 360 -7.80 -6.78 1.67
N THR A 361 -7.92 -7.23 2.91
CA THR A 361 -7.32 -6.57 4.07
C THR A 361 -6.72 -7.60 5.02
N ALA A 362 -5.50 -7.37 5.48
CA ALA A 362 -4.88 -8.15 6.55
C ALA A 362 -5.40 -7.71 7.94
N GLY A 363 -5.92 -6.50 8.03
CA GLY A 363 -6.51 -5.94 9.24
C GLY A 363 -7.90 -6.46 9.56
N THR A 364 -8.55 -5.88 10.55
CA THR A 364 -9.89 -6.29 11.01
C THR A 364 -11.03 -5.51 10.38
N LYS A 365 -10.72 -4.41 9.68
CA LYS A 365 -11.69 -3.52 9.06
C LYS A 365 -12.11 -4.06 7.68
N ARG A 366 -13.41 -4.10 7.41
CA ARG A 366 -13.99 -4.65 6.18
C ARG A 366 -14.95 -3.66 5.55
N TYR A 367 -15.05 -3.70 4.22
CA TYR A 367 -16.07 -2.93 3.50
C TYR A 367 -16.92 -3.87 2.66
N GLY A 368 -18.24 -3.60 2.67
CA GLY A 368 -19.19 -4.30 1.82
C GLY A 368 -19.23 -3.75 0.40
N VAL A 369 -19.82 -4.53 -0.47
CA VAL A 369 -20.13 -4.09 -1.83
C VAL A 369 -21.23 -3.05 -1.79
N ARG A 370 -21.00 -1.91 -2.40
CA ARG A 370 -22.02 -0.89 -2.62
C ARG A 370 -22.92 -1.29 -3.79
N ASN A 371 -24.14 -0.76 -3.78
CA ASN A 371 -25.06 -1.05 -4.87
C ASN A 371 -24.51 -0.56 -6.22
N PHE A 372 -25.09 -1.09 -7.30
CA PHE A 372 -24.69 -0.83 -8.70
C PHE A 372 -24.49 0.67 -9.04
N LEU A 373 -25.27 1.56 -8.46
CA LEU A 373 -25.14 3.00 -8.74
C LEU A 373 -23.97 3.65 -8.03
N GLU A 374 -23.58 3.17 -6.88
CA GLU A 374 -22.40 3.64 -6.18
C GLU A 374 -21.13 3.05 -6.77
N GLY A 375 -21.21 1.80 -7.26
CA GLY A 375 -20.15 1.14 -8.01
C GLY A 375 -20.26 1.27 -9.53
N TYR A 376 -21.00 2.27 -10.06
CA TYR A 376 -21.33 2.35 -11.50
C TYR A 376 -20.11 2.46 -12.42
N MET A 377 -18.96 2.75 -11.87
CA MET A 377 -17.69 2.80 -12.58
C MET A 377 -17.19 1.43 -13.03
N MET A 378 -17.77 0.37 -12.50
CA MET A 378 -17.43 -0.99 -12.84
C MET A 378 -18.65 -1.75 -13.33
N ASN A 379 -18.52 -2.40 -14.47
CA ASN A 379 -19.52 -3.35 -14.95
C ASN A 379 -19.28 -4.69 -14.23
N THR A 380 -20.35 -5.30 -13.69
CA THR A 380 -20.27 -6.61 -13.04
C THR A 380 -19.71 -7.72 -13.93
N LYS A 381 -19.83 -7.58 -15.25
CA LYS A 381 -19.20 -8.49 -16.22
C LYS A 381 -17.67 -8.47 -16.18
N HIS A 382 -17.09 -7.45 -15.59
CA HIS A 382 -15.63 -7.35 -15.41
C HIS A 382 -15.12 -8.15 -14.20
N ILE A 383 -16.01 -8.55 -13.29
CA ILE A 383 -15.63 -9.23 -12.06
C ILE A 383 -15.52 -10.73 -12.31
N ALA A 384 -14.42 -11.32 -11.87
CA ALA A 384 -14.19 -12.74 -11.91
C ALA A 384 -14.32 -13.40 -10.53
N ALA A 385 -13.82 -12.73 -9.47
CA ALA A 385 -13.97 -13.20 -8.11
C ALA A 385 -14.21 -12.01 -7.16
N LEU A 386 -14.95 -12.24 -6.09
CA LEU A 386 -15.33 -11.22 -5.13
C LEU A 386 -15.57 -11.84 -3.76
N THR A 387 -15.01 -11.20 -2.72
CA THR A 387 -15.37 -11.50 -1.33
C THR A 387 -16.19 -10.35 -0.78
N THR A 388 -17.49 -10.52 -0.73
CA THR A 388 -18.43 -9.52 -0.22
C THR A 388 -18.86 -9.79 1.19
N GLN A 389 -18.54 -10.97 1.68
CA GLN A 389 -19.10 -11.50 2.91
C GLN A 389 -17.99 -11.99 3.83
N ASN A 390 -18.10 -11.60 5.04
CA ASN A 390 -17.42 -12.24 6.13
C ASN A 390 -18.27 -13.42 6.59
N ASN A 391 -18.06 -14.61 6.02
CA ASN A 391 -18.81 -15.82 6.43
C ASN A 391 -20.33 -15.64 6.54
N GLY A 392 -20.94 -14.85 5.65
CA GLY A 392 -22.38 -14.59 5.64
C GLY A 392 -22.80 -13.25 6.27
N HIS A 393 -21.87 -12.46 6.77
CA HIS A 393 -22.18 -11.14 7.32
C HIS A 393 -21.84 -10.03 6.33
N TYR A 394 -22.82 -9.20 6.05
CA TYR A 394 -22.69 -8.04 5.18
C TYR A 394 -22.20 -6.84 5.97
N TRP A 395 -21.10 -6.23 5.53
CA TRP A 395 -20.60 -5.00 6.09
C TRP A 395 -21.25 -3.80 5.38
N ASP A 396 -21.91 -2.91 6.11
CA ASP A 396 -22.64 -1.77 5.57
C ASP A 396 -21.78 -0.53 5.26
N GLY A 397 -20.47 -0.64 5.48
CA GLY A 397 -19.51 0.44 5.22
C GLY A 397 -19.45 1.50 6.31
N GLU A 398 -20.14 1.33 7.41
CA GLU A 398 -19.92 2.13 8.59
C GLU A 398 -18.89 1.46 9.51
N THR A 399 -18.09 2.27 10.18
CA THR A 399 -17.15 1.81 11.21
C THR A 399 -17.95 1.41 12.47
N HIS A 400 -18.78 0.41 12.34
CA HIS A 400 -19.29 -0.23 13.51
C HIS A 400 -18.17 -1.09 14.05
N GLU A 401 -17.55 -0.62 15.10
CA GLU A 401 -16.97 -1.48 16.13
C GLU A 401 -18.08 -2.29 16.75
N ASN A 402 -18.86 -2.97 15.95
CA ASN A 402 -19.81 -3.96 16.43
C ASN A 402 -18.99 -5.18 16.82
N GLU A 403 -18.62 -5.14 18.07
CA GLU A 403 -17.83 -6.08 18.83
C GLU A 403 -18.36 -7.52 18.76
N ASN A 404 -19.52 -7.75 18.14
CA ASN A 404 -20.21 -9.03 18.12
C ASN A 404 -20.26 -9.72 16.77
N GLU A 405 -19.78 -9.12 15.70
CA GLU A 405 -19.79 -9.75 14.37
C GLU A 405 -18.38 -9.85 13.80
N LEU A 406 -17.82 -10.66 13.97
CA LEU A 406 -17.09 -11.86 14.11
C LEU A 406 -16.42 -12.44 12.91
N TYR A 407 -16.02 -11.63 11.94
CA TYR A 407 -14.92 -11.99 11.13
C TYR A 407 -13.65 -11.33 11.70
N LYS A 408 -12.93 -12.08 12.47
CA LYS A 408 -11.68 -11.64 13.10
C LYS A 408 -10.53 -12.45 12.54
N GLY A 409 -10.20 -12.17 11.39
CA GLY A 409 -9.10 -12.65 10.61
C GLY A 409 -8.83 -11.65 9.52
N GLY A 410 -8.13 -12.04 8.48
CA GLY A 410 -7.76 -11.20 7.36
C GLY A 410 -7.66 -11.98 6.08
N ILE A 411 -7.21 -11.28 5.08
CA ILE A 411 -6.87 -11.86 3.79
C ILE A 411 -5.37 -11.68 3.59
N PHE A 412 -4.71 -12.73 3.16
CA PHE A 412 -3.39 -12.65 2.56
C PHE A 412 -3.41 -13.35 1.21
N ASN A 413 -2.46 -12.95 0.37
CA ASN A 413 -2.32 -13.54 -0.95
C ASN A 413 -0.91 -14.05 -1.14
N THR A 414 -0.75 -15.08 -1.96
CA THR A 414 0.54 -15.65 -2.32
C THR A 414 0.74 -15.57 -3.82
N ILE A 415 1.96 -15.23 -4.22
CA ILE A 415 2.37 -15.26 -5.61
C ILE A 415 3.59 -16.17 -5.72
N ALA A 416 3.53 -17.11 -6.67
CA ALA A 416 4.65 -17.93 -7.07
C ALA A 416 4.88 -17.77 -8.57
N ILE A 417 6.09 -17.40 -8.94
CA ILE A 417 6.55 -17.29 -10.32
C ILE A 417 7.54 -18.43 -10.59
N ASP A 418 7.38 -19.16 -11.69
CA ASP A 418 8.31 -20.17 -12.17
C ASP A 418 8.42 -20.08 -13.69
N GLY A 419 9.41 -19.34 -14.17
CA GLY A 419 9.59 -19.04 -15.59
C GLY A 419 8.38 -18.31 -16.17
N GLY A 420 7.76 -18.88 -17.18
CA GLY A 420 6.58 -18.32 -17.86
C GLY A 420 5.25 -18.56 -17.13
N LYS A 421 5.27 -18.96 -15.86
CA LYS A 421 4.06 -19.21 -15.07
C LYS A 421 4.04 -18.38 -13.80
N LEU A 422 2.96 -17.61 -13.62
CA LEU A 422 2.63 -16.88 -12.38
C LEU A 422 1.36 -17.50 -11.78
N SER A 423 1.45 -17.97 -10.56
CA SER A 423 0.32 -18.52 -9.78
C SER A 423 -0.03 -17.58 -8.66
N PHE A 424 -1.29 -17.18 -8.57
CA PHE A 424 -1.84 -16.34 -7.54
C PHE A 424 -2.88 -17.09 -6.73
N ASN A 425 -2.80 -17.03 -5.40
CA ASN A 425 -3.82 -17.56 -4.52
C ASN A 425 -4.19 -16.53 -3.46
N SER A 426 -5.48 -16.39 -3.19
CA SER A 426 -6.03 -15.58 -2.10
C SER A 426 -6.59 -16.48 -1.02
N TYR A 427 -6.23 -16.21 0.22
CA TYR A 427 -6.68 -16.97 1.39
C TYR A 427 -7.40 -16.09 2.38
N VAL A 428 -8.51 -16.61 2.89
CA VAL A 428 -9.22 -16.04 4.02
C VAL A 428 -8.77 -16.75 5.28
N VAL A 429 -8.29 -15.98 6.23
CA VAL A 429 -7.99 -16.46 7.58
C VAL A 429 -9.19 -16.17 8.45
N SER A 430 -9.76 -17.19 9.05
CA SER A 430 -10.92 -17.10 9.94
C SER A 430 -10.67 -17.86 11.22
N ASP A 431 -11.54 -17.65 12.16
CA ASP A 431 -11.64 -18.28 13.46
C ASP A 431 -10.54 -17.95 14.48
N ARG A 432 -10.95 -17.05 15.33
CA ARG A 432 -10.39 -16.93 16.65
C ARG A 432 -11.53 -17.14 17.62
N ALA A 433 -11.37 -18.09 18.52
CA ALA A 433 -12.22 -18.14 19.67
C ALA A 433 -12.04 -16.82 20.43
N GLU A 434 -13.11 -16.08 20.60
CA GLU A 434 -13.18 -14.89 21.44
C GLU A 434 -14.18 -15.10 22.57
N ASP A 435 -13.91 -14.47 23.72
CA ASP A 435 -14.85 -14.41 24.81
C ASP A 435 -16.00 -13.42 24.53
N GLU A 436 -16.98 -13.36 25.42
CA GLU A 436 -18.13 -12.45 25.29
C GLU A 436 -17.71 -10.96 25.31
N GLU A 437 -16.52 -10.65 25.82
CA GLU A 437 -15.94 -9.32 25.84
C GLU A 437 -15.09 -9.03 24.57
N GLY A 438 -14.97 -9.97 23.64
CA GLY A 438 -14.21 -9.81 22.40
C GLY A 438 -12.70 -9.98 22.58
N ASN A 439 -12.22 -10.55 23.69
CA ASN A 439 -10.84 -10.90 23.87
C ASN A 439 -10.53 -12.23 23.18
N ILE A 440 -9.39 -12.32 22.53
CA ILE A 440 -8.91 -13.58 21.94
C ILE A 440 -8.67 -14.58 23.07
N ILE A 441 -9.45 -15.66 23.13
CA ILE A 441 -9.41 -16.67 24.19
C ILE A 441 -8.15 -17.52 24.05
N ASP A 442 -7.75 -17.87 22.84
CA ASP A 442 -6.57 -18.69 22.62
C ASP A 442 -5.75 -18.22 21.41
N MET A 443 -4.66 -17.54 21.69
CA MET A 443 -3.67 -17.14 20.66
C MET A 443 -2.87 -18.33 20.12
N ASN A 444 -2.94 -19.49 20.76
CA ASN A 444 -2.15 -20.67 20.39
C ASN A 444 -2.92 -21.58 19.43
N GLU A 445 -4.24 -21.41 19.30
CA GLU A 445 -5.01 -22.15 18.32
C GLU A 445 -4.66 -21.67 16.90
N ALA A 446 -4.32 -22.62 16.03
CA ALA A 446 -4.02 -22.29 14.63
C ALA A 446 -5.29 -21.73 13.96
N PRO A 447 -5.21 -20.60 13.23
CA PRO A 447 -6.34 -20.07 12.53
C PRO A 447 -6.78 -21.01 11.41
N THR A 448 -8.06 -21.03 11.09
CA THR A 448 -8.56 -21.70 9.88
C THR A 448 -8.17 -20.89 8.65
N VAL A 449 -7.58 -21.55 7.67
CA VAL A 449 -7.14 -20.95 6.42
C VAL A 449 -7.95 -21.56 5.28
N THR A 450 -8.66 -20.74 4.54
CA THR A 450 -9.49 -21.18 3.42
C THR A 450 -9.01 -20.52 2.14
N LEU A 451 -8.71 -21.34 1.12
CA LEU A 451 -8.46 -20.83 -0.22
C LEU A 451 -9.75 -20.22 -0.76
N HIS A 452 -9.71 -18.93 -1.09
CA HIS A 452 -10.85 -18.18 -1.56
C HIS A 452 -10.88 -18.04 -3.08
N ASP A 453 -9.73 -17.69 -3.66
CA ASP A 453 -9.58 -17.53 -5.12
C ASP A 453 -8.21 -18.05 -5.55
N THR A 454 -8.13 -18.54 -6.78
CA THR A 454 -6.90 -18.99 -7.40
C THR A 454 -6.94 -18.75 -8.89
N PHE A 455 -5.84 -18.30 -9.45
CA PHE A 455 -5.67 -18.21 -10.90
C PHE A 455 -4.21 -18.31 -11.30
N THR A 456 -3.99 -18.57 -12.58
CA THR A 456 -2.67 -18.66 -13.18
C THR A 456 -2.61 -17.82 -14.43
N LEU A 457 -1.51 -17.11 -14.61
CA LEU A 457 -1.12 -16.47 -15.86
C LEU A 457 0.03 -17.28 -16.44
N GLU A 458 -0.05 -17.62 -17.72
CA GLU A 458 1.00 -18.36 -18.42
C GLU A 458 1.37 -17.65 -19.71
N LYS A 459 2.65 -17.54 -20.00
CA LYS A 459 3.19 -17.00 -21.26
C LYS A 459 4.50 -17.70 -21.62
N GLU A 460 4.84 -17.66 -22.89
CA GLU A 460 6.19 -18.05 -23.30
C GLU A 460 7.19 -16.98 -22.87
N VAL A 461 8.31 -17.41 -22.28
CA VAL A 461 9.39 -16.52 -21.84
C VAL A 461 9.86 -15.65 -23.02
N GLY A 462 9.91 -14.34 -22.83
CA GLY A 462 10.24 -13.35 -23.87
C GLY A 462 9.06 -12.97 -24.79
N GLN A 463 7.84 -13.39 -24.46
CA GLN A 463 6.61 -13.00 -25.18
C GLN A 463 5.65 -12.28 -24.25
N ASN A 464 4.81 -11.39 -24.82
CA ASN A 464 3.82 -10.63 -24.06
C ASN A 464 2.41 -11.26 -24.08
N GLU A 465 2.21 -12.31 -24.88
CA GLU A 465 0.91 -12.98 -24.99
C GLU A 465 0.66 -13.87 -23.76
N ILE A 466 -0.45 -13.61 -23.07
CA ILE A 466 -0.79 -14.26 -21.80
C ILE A 466 -1.94 -15.25 -22.01
N THR A 467 -1.85 -16.41 -21.37
CA THR A 467 -2.95 -17.33 -21.17
C THR A 467 -3.41 -17.28 -19.72
N PHE A 468 -4.65 -16.89 -19.49
CA PHE A 468 -5.27 -16.89 -18.17
C PHE A 468 -5.93 -18.25 -17.89
N THR A 469 -5.70 -18.78 -16.69
CA THR A 469 -6.40 -19.96 -16.17
C THR A 469 -6.94 -19.66 -14.77
N GLY A 470 -8.24 -19.69 -14.63
CA GLY A 470 -8.94 -19.43 -13.37
C GLY A 470 -10.44 -19.45 -13.58
N ASP A 471 -11.20 -19.44 -12.50
CA ASP A 471 -12.65 -19.29 -12.60
C ASP A 471 -13.00 -17.81 -12.84
N ASN A 472 -13.59 -17.55 -14.00
CA ASN A 472 -14.06 -16.22 -14.40
C ASN A 472 -15.59 -16.09 -14.28
N THR A 473 -16.25 -17.01 -13.59
CA THR A 473 -17.69 -16.96 -13.35
C THR A 473 -17.95 -16.55 -11.91
N THR A 474 -18.63 -15.42 -11.71
CA THR A 474 -19.12 -15.02 -10.39
C THR A 474 -20.64 -15.09 -10.36
N SER A 475 -21.18 -16.06 -9.68
CA SER A 475 -22.61 -16.12 -9.34
C SER A 475 -23.04 -14.96 -8.42
N GLU A 476 -22.10 -14.43 -7.63
CA GLU A 476 -22.34 -13.32 -6.70
C GLU A 476 -22.51 -11.98 -7.41
N ALA A 477 -21.77 -11.72 -8.50
CA ALA A 477 -21.95 -10.51 -9.29
C ALA A 477 -23.38 -10.39 -9.86
N GLU A 478 -24.03 -11.49 -10.20
CA GLU A 478 -25.41 -11.53 -10.67
C GLU A 478 -26.43 -11.19 -9.58
N TYR A 479 -26.12 -11.53 -8.32
CA TYR A 479 -26.99 -11.25 -7.17
C TYR A 479 -27.18 -9.74 -6.96
N TYR A 480 -26.14 -8.93 -7.17
CA TYR A 480 -26.20 -7.48 -6.99
C TYR A 480 -26.87 -6.74 -8.15
N LEU A 481 -27.02 -7.35 -9.31
CA LEU A 481 -27.78 -6.80 -10.44
C LEU A 481 -29.27 -6.70 -10.17
N GLY A 482 -29.82 -7.49 -9.23
CA GLY A 482 -31.23 -7.48 -8.87
C GLY A 482 -31.70 -6.26 -8.07
N ALA A 483 -30.76 -5.49 -7.51
CA ALA A 483 -31.05 -4.30 -6.71
C ALA A 483 -31.00 -3.01 -7.53
N ILE A 484 -31.71 -2.94 -8.67
CA ILE A 484 -31.82 -1.69 -9.44
C ILE A 484 -32.63 -0.68 -8.60
N PRO A 485 -32.04 0.45 -8.21
CA PRO A 485 -32.79 1.50 -7.50
C PRO A 485 -33.94 1.99 -8.36
N SER A 486 -35.05 2.37 -7.70
CA SER A 486 -36.14 3.00 -8.41
C SER A 486 -35.66 4.23 -9.18
N PHE A 487 -36.30 4.56 -10.31
CA PHE A 487 -35.97 5.73 -11.13
C PHE A 487 -35.85 7.03 -10.31
N PHE A 488 -36.65 7.18 -9.26
CA PHE A 488 -36.59 8.32 -8.34
C PHE A 488 -35.34 8.32 -7.46
N GLY A 489 -34.87 7.15 -7.00
CA GLY A 489 -33.61 7.02 -6.27
C GLY A 489 -32.40 7.38 -7.17
N LEU A 490 -32.45 6.97 -8.44
CA LEU A 490 -31.44 7.33 -9.44
C LEU A 490 -31.40 8.83 -9.70
N ALA A 491 -32.57 9.49 -9.83
CA ALA A 491 -32.65 10.93 -10.02
C ALA A 491 -32.16 11.72 -8.80
N ALA A 492 -32.53 11.30 -7.59
CA ALA A 492 -32.05 11.91 -6.36
C ALA A 492 -30.53 11.76 -6.17
N TYR A 493 -30.00 10.58 -6.45
CA TYR A 493 -28.56 10.33 -6.45
C TYR A 493 -27.82 11.19 -7.48
N THR A 494 -28.33 11.25 -8.72
CA THR A 494 -27.71 12.04 -9.79
C THR A 494 -27.64 13.52 -9.43
N LEU A 495 -28.71 14.08 -8.89
CA LEU A 495 -28.81 15.50 -8.56
C LEU A 495 -28.09 15.85 -7.23
N GLY A 496 -28.20 15.00 -6.22
CA GLY A 496 -27.69 15.30 -4.88
C GLY A 496 -26.23 14.91 -4.68
N GLU A 497 -25.82 13.81 -5.26
CA GLU A 497 -24.52 13.22 -4.99
C GLU A 497 -23.57 13.27 -6.19
N TRP A 498 -24.05 12.96 -7.38
CA TRP A 498 -23.21 12.82 -8.56
C TRP A 498 -22.81 14.15 -9.20
N LEU A 499 -23.74 15.10 -9.34
CA LEU A 499 -23.44 16.42 -9.93
C LEU A 499 -22.34 17.19 -9.17
N PRO A 500 -22.35 17.28 -7.82
CA PRO A 500 -21.25 17.93 -7.11
C PRO A 500 -19.89 17.25 -7.35
N ARG A 501 -19.87 15.93 -7.50
CA ARG A 501 -18.65 15.17 -7.76
C ARG A 501 -18.14 15.36 -9.18
N VAL A 502 -19.03 15.45 -10.18
CA VAL A 502 -18.66 15.80 -11.55
C VAL A 502 -18.05 17.20 -11.61
N PHE A 503 -18.60 18.15 -10.87
CA PHE A 503 -18.00 19.48 -10.78
C PHE A 503 -16.63 19.47 -10.09
N ALA A 504 -16.42 18.64 -9.08
CA ALA A 504 -15.12 18.45 -8.46
C ALA A 504 -14.10 17.77 -9.39
N MET A 505 -14.56 16.97 -10.37
CA MET A 505 -13.71 16.29 -11.37
C MET A 505 -13.34 17.19 -12.56
N LEU A 506 -14.06 18.29 -12.79
CA LEU A 506 -13.80 19.18 -13.93
C LEU A 506 -12.33 19.65 -14.03
N PRO A 507 -11.62 19.96 -12.94
CA PRO A 507 -10.20 20.27 -13.01
C PRO A 507 -9.35 19.10 -13.53
N ALA A 508 -9.62 17.86 -13.08
CA ALA A 508 -8.89 16.67 -13.53
C ALA A 508 -9.21 16.32 -14.99
N LEU A 509 -10.48 16.42 -15.39
CA LEU A 509 -10.90 16.23 -16.80
C LEU A 509 -10.31 17.30 -17.73
N LEU A 510 -10.09 18.52 -17.25
CA LEU A 510 -9.43 19.59 -18.00
C LEU A 510 -7.93 19.33 -18.17
N VAL A 511 -7.30 18.70 -17.19
CA VAL A 511 -5.91 18.23 -17.31
C VAL A 511 -5.81 17.16 -18.38
N ASP A 512 -6.72 16.17 -18.41
CA ASP A 512 -6.77 15.14 -19.45
C ASP A 512 -6.93 15.73 -20.87
N VAL A 513 -7.82 16.72 -21.03
CA VAL A 513 -8.06 17.36 -22.35
C VAL A 513 -6.86 18.21 -22.79
N VAL A 514 -6.12 18.82 -21.86
CA VAL A 514 -4.97 19.68 -22.20
C VAL A 514 -3.72 18.84 -22.51
N PHE A 515 -3.58 17.66 -21.92
CA PHE A 515 -2.38 16.81 -22.07
C PHE A 515 -2.55 15.62 -23.01
N MET A 516 -3.80 15.24 -23.37
CA MET A 516 -4.06 14.20 -24.37
C MET A 516 -4.07 14.69 -25.82
N ASP A 517 -3.87 15.98 -26.08
CA ASP A 517 -3.77 16.50 -27.45
C ASP A 517 -2.41 16.18 -28.05
N GLY A 518 -2.21 14.91 -28.39
CA GLY A 518 -1.41 14.53 -29.53
C GLY A 518 0.08 14.32 -29.31
N SER A 519 0.54 13.94 -28.12
CA SER A 519 1.94 13.51 -27.95
C SER A 519 2.09 12.39 -26.92
N PHE A 520 1.45 11.29 -27.18
CA PHE A 520 1.85 10.00 -26.65
C PHE A 520 2.55 9.19 -27.73
#